data_6c778948fb23d6e50c971141049eacb6
#
_entry.id   6c778948fb23d6e50c971141049eacb6
#
_cell.length_a   1.000
_cell.length_b   1.000
_cell.length_c   1.000
_cell.angle_alpha   90.00
_cell.angle_beta   90.00
_cell.angle_gamma   90.00
#
_symmetry.space_group_name_H-M   'P 1'
#
loop_
_entity.id
_entity.type
_entity.pdbx_description
1 polymer ?
#
loop_
_entity_poly.entity_id
_entity_poly.type
_entity_poly.pdbx_seq_one_letter_code
_entity_poly.pdbx_strand_id
1 'polypeptide(L)'
;RDLVKRLRDADRKIESLALIDVYGRVARLIIDMAEQIDGQWVVQRAPAKQEIARMIGASREMVSRVVKDLQEKNLIRTEKRKIFVIDRQSMAHRGSV
;
A
#
# COMPACT_ATOMS: atom_id res chain seq x y z
N ARG A 1 -35.13 7.87 -0.97
CA ARG A 1 -34.01 8.57 -1.60
C ARG A 1 -32.94 8.96 -0.60
N ASP A 2 -33.34 9.54 0.51
CA ASP A 2 -32.40 9.86 1.59
C ASP A 2 -31.74 8.61 2.15
N LEU A 3 -32.50 7.51 2.22
CA LEU A 3 -31.96 6.23 2.68
C LEU A 3 -30.88 5.70 1.73
N VAL A 4 -31.08 5.82 0.42
CA VAL A 4 -30.09 5.39 -0.56
C VAL A 4 -28.85 6.24 -0.49
N LYS A 5 -29.00 7.54 -0.31
CA LYS A 5 -27.87 8.45 -0.16
C LYS A 5 -27.06 8.14 1.12
N ARG A 6 -27.76 7.90 2.22
CA ARG A 6 -27.10 7.56 3.50
C ARG A 6 -26.34 6.24 3.40
N LEU A 7 -26.90 5.24 2.71
CA LEU A 7 -26.25 3.97 2.49
C LEU A 7 -24.95 4.15 1.68
N ARG A 8 -25.02 4.95 0.62
CA ARG A 8 -23.85 5.21 -0.22
C ARG A 8 -22.76 5.94 0.55
N ASP A 9 -23.13 6.90 1.37
CA ASP A 9 -22.16 7.64 2.18
C ASP A 9 -21.51 6.73 3.20
N ALA A 10 -22.29 5.84 3.83
CA ALA A 10 -21.77 4.86 4.78
C ALA A 10 -20.82 3.88 4.10
N ASP A 11 -21.18 3.38 2.91
CA ASP A 11 -20.33 2.47 2.15
C ASP A 11 -19.01 3.11 1.76
N ARG A 12 -19.03 4.37 1.31
CA ARG A 12 -17.82 5.10 0.98
C ARG A 12 -16.93 5.28 2.20
N LYS A 13 -17.51 5.56 3.35
CA LYS A 13 -16.77 5.74 4.57
C LYS A 13 -16.09 4.44 5.01
N ILE A 14 -16.80 3.32 4.89
CA ILE A 14 -16.24 2.00 5.20
C ILE A 14 -15.11 1.67 4.24
N GLU A 15 -15.28 1.93 2.94
CA GLU A 15 -14.22 1.72 1.94
C GLU A 15 -13.00 2.55 2.24
N SER A 16 -13.18 3.83 2.62
CA SER A 16 -12.06 4.72 2.95
C SER A 16 -11.27 4.22 4.15
N LEU A 17 -11.97 3.78 5.21
CA LEU A 17 -11.31 3.24 6.40
C LEU A 17 -10.56 1.96 6.09
N ALA A 18 -11.17 1.06 5.30
CA ALA A 18 -10.52 -0.17 4.89
C ALA A 18 -9.29 0.11 4.04
N LEU A 19 -9.37 1.09 3.15
CA LEU A 19 -8.25 1.47 2.29
C LEU A 19 -7.09 2.07 3.10
N ILE A 20 -7.40 2.87 4.12
CA ILE A 20 -6.38 3.43 5.02
C ILE A 20 -5.65 2.31 5.75
N ASP A 21 -6.39 1.33 6.25
CA ASP A 21 -5.79 0.17 6.93
C ASP A 21 -4.90 -0.63 5.98
N VAL A 22 -5.38 -0.89 4.77
CA VAL A 22 -4.61 -1.60 3.74
C VAL A 22 -3.35 -0.82 3.38
N TYR A 23 -3.47 0.51 3.27
CA TYR A 23 -2.35 1.38 2.94
C TYR A 23 -1.21 1.20 3.95
N GLY A 24 -1.54 1.26 5.24
CA GLY A 24 -0.55 1.07 6.30
C GLY A 24 0.08 -0.31 6.25
N ARG A 25 -0.71 -1.35 6.01
CA ARG A 25 -0.21 -2.72 5.94
C ARG A 25 0.70 -2.94 4.75
N VAL A 26 0.37 -2.39 3.59
CA VAL A 26 1.23 -2.49 2.39
C VAL A 26 2.55 -1.77 2.62
N ALA A 27 2.49 -0.55 3.14
CA ALA A 27 3.69 0.24 3.40
C ALA A 27 4.62 -0.49 4.37
N ARG A 28 4.07 -1.04 5.45
CA ARG A 28 4.85 -1.77 6.44
C ARG A 28 5.46 -3.04 5.85
N LEU A 29 4.70 -3.78 5.04
CA LEU A 29 5.21 -4.98 4.42
C LEU A 29 6.39 -4.67 3.49
N ILE A 30 6.28 -3.61 2.69
CA ILE A 30 7.36 -3.20 1.81
C ILE A 30 8.61 -2.84 2.62
N ILE A 31 8.45 -2.08 3.70
CA ILE A 31 9.58 -1.71 4.56
C ILE A 31 10.23 -2.95 5.16
N ASP A 32 9.42 -3.88 5.64
CA ASP A 32 9.93 -5.10 6.29
C ASP A 32 10.68 -5.99 5.30
N MET A 33 10.28 -6.00 4.02
CA MET A 33 10.95 -6.78 2.99
C MET A 33 12.16 -6.07 2.38
N ALA A 34 12.29 -4.77 2.58
CA ALA A 34 13.35 -3.99 1.95
C ALA A 34 14.70 -4.27 2.61
N GLU A 35 15.73 -4.39 1.78
CA GLU A 35 17.12 -4.57 2.21
C GLU A 35 17.93 -3.38 1.75
N GLN A 36 18.92 -3.00 2.54
CA GLN A 36 19.79 -1.90 2.15
C GLN A 36 20.90 -2.43 1.23
N ILE A 37 20.89 -1.94 0.00
CA ILE A 37 21.85 -2.35 -1.03
C ILE A 37 22.39 -1.07 -1.67
N ASP A 38 23.71 -0.88 -1.60
CA ASP A 38 24.40 0.28 -2.19
C ASP A 38 23.77 1.62 -1.75
N GLY A 39 23.39 1.69 -0.47
CA GLY A 39 22.80 2.90 0.08
C GLY A 39 21.33 3.10 -0.21
N GLN A 40 20.69 2.16 -0.87
CA GLN A 40 19.27 2.22 -1.21
C GLN A 40 18.50 1.09 -0.53
N TRP A 41 17.25 1.36 -0.17
CA TRP A 41 16.34 0.33 0.35
C TRP A 41 15.59 -0.27 -0.82
N VAL A 42 15.76 -1.58 -1.02
CA VAL A 42 15.24 -2.29 -2.20
C VAL A 42 14.59 -3.60 -1.78
N VAL A 43 13.39 -3.84 -2.28
CA VAL A 43 12.78 -5.17 -2.26
C VAL A 43 13.19 -5.85 -3.57
N GLN A 44 14.08 -6.84 -3.51
CA GLN A 44 14.65 -7.43 -4.72
C GLN A 44 13.66 -8.28 -5.49
N ARG A 45 12.81 -9.02 -4.80
CA ARG A 45 11.77 -9.86 -5.40
C ARG A 45 10.45 -9.58 -4.72
N ALA A 46 9.79 -8.54 -5.20
CA ALA A 46 8.49 -8.18 -4.66
C ALA A 46 7.46 -9.26 -5.03
N PRO A 47 6.64 -9.71 -4.07
CA PRO A 47 5.55 -10.60 -4.38
C PRO A 47 4.57 -9.95 -5.34
N ALA A 48 3.82 -10.76 -6.09
CA ALA A 48 2.75 -10.24 -6.93
C ALA A 48 1.69 -9.57 -6.06
N LYS A 49 0.96 -8.62 -6.64
CA LYS A 49 -0.07 -7.87 -5.91
C LYS A 49 -1.11 -8.80 -5.30
N GLN A 50 -1.46 -9.88 -5.97
CA GLN A 50 -2.40 -10.85 -5.43
C GLN A 50 -1.83 -11.56 -4.20
N GLU A 51 -0.55 -11.85 -4.20
CA GLU A 51 0.08 -12.48 -3.06
C GLU A 51 0.20 -11.51 -1.88
N ILE A 52 0.54 -10.25 -2.15
CA ILE A 52 0.53 -9.21 -1.13
C ILE A 52 -0.86 -9.11 -0.50
N ALA A 53 -1.89 -9.12 -1.34
CA ALA A 53 -3.28 -9.07 -0.87
C ALA A 53 -3.60 -10.22 0.08
N ARG A 54 -3.15 -11.41 -0.24
CA ARG A 54 -3.33 -12.58 0.65
C ARG A 54 -2.59 -12.41 1.97
N MET A 55 -1.37 -11.89 1.90
CA MET A 55 -0.53 -11.72 3.09
C MET A 55 -1.14 -10.74 4.09
N ILE A 56 -1.76 -9.69 3.60
CA ILE A 56 -2.30 -8.63 4.47
C ILE A 56 -3.81 -8.72 4.65
N GLY A 57 -4.48 -9.66 3.98
CA GLY A 57 -5.92 -9.82 4.12
C GLY A 57 -6.73 -8.76 3.39
N ALA A 58 -6.32 -8.39 2.17
CA ALA A 58 -6.99 -7.38 1.36
C ALA A 58 -7.28 -7.91 -0.03
N SER A 59 -7.94 -7.11 -0.87
CA SER A 59 -8.16 -7.45 -2.25
C SER A 59 -7.00 -6.97 -3.12
N ARG A 60 -6.83 -7.61 -4.27
CA ARG A 60 -5.81 -7.20 -5.25
C ARG A 60 -6.03 -5.75 -5.70
N GLU A 61 -7.29 -5.37 -5.90
CA GLU A 61 -7.62 -4.00 -6.31
C GLU A 61 -7.17 -2.98 -5.29
N MET A 62 -7.36 -3.27 -4.00
CA MET A 62 -6.92 -2.37 -2.94
C MET A 62 -5.40 -2.25 -2.91
N VAL A 63 -4.69 -3.37 -3.06
CA VAL A 63 -3.23 -3.35 -3.12
C VAL A 63 -2.76 -2.54 -4.33
N SER A 64 -3.39 -2.71 -5.49
CA SER A 64 -3.04 -1.97 -6.69
C SER A 64 -3.23 -0.46 -6.50
N ARG A 65 -4.31 -0.05 -5.86
CA ARG A 65 -4.57 1.36 -5.56
C ARG A 65 -3.50 1.94 -4.65
N VAL A 66 -3.13 1.20 -3.61
CA VAL A 66 -2.12 1.66 -2.66
C VAL A 66 -0.76 1.78 -3.33
N VAL A 67 -0.34 0.77 -4.08
CA VAL A 67 0.95 0.79 -4.78
C VAL A 67 1.00 1.96 -5.76
N LYS A 68 -0.07 2.18 -6.52
CA LYS A 68 -0.14 3.30 -7.45
C LYS A 68 -0.02 4.64 -6.72
N ASP A 69 -0.70 4.79 -5.59
CA ASP A 69 -0.63 6.02 -4.80
C ASP A 69 0.78 6.25 -4.26
N LEU A 70 1.43 5.21 -3.76
CA LEU A 70 2.80 5.31 -3.28
C LEU A 70 3.74 5.76 -4.39
N GLN A 71 3.55 5.25 -5.61
CA GLN A 71 4.35 5.66 -6.77
C GLN A 71 4.09 7.11 -7.15
N GLU A 72 2.83 7.52 -7.18
CA GLU A 72 2.46 8.90 -7.53
C GLU A 72 3.03 9.92 -6.54
N LYS A 73 3.16 9.52 -5.28
CA LYS A 73 3.74 10.39 -4.25
C LYS A 73 5.26 10.29 -4.17
N ASN A 74 5.88 9.55 -5.08
CA ASN A 74 7.33 9.34 -5.12
C ASN A 74 7.89 8.72 -3.84
N LEU A 75 7.11 7.90 -3.18
CA LEU A 75 7.57 7.17 -1.99
C LEU A 75 8.25 5.87 -2.37
N ILE A 76 7.84 5.26 -3.49
CA ILE A 76 8.46 4.07 -4.04
C ILE A 76 8.59 4.20 -5.55
N ARG A 77 9.47 3.40 -6.12
CA ARG A 77 9.58 3.22 -7.57
C ARG A 77 9.61 1.73 -7.84
N THR A 78 8.82 1.28 -8.81
CA THR A 78 8.80 -0.14 -9.17
C THR A 78 9.47 -0.35 -10.52
N GLU A 79 10.31 -1.36 -10.60
CA GLU A 79 10.98 -1.78 -11.84
C GLU A 79 10.95 -3.29 -11.90
N LYS A 80 10.16 -3.85 -12.82
CA LYS A 80 9.97 -5.30 -12.92
C LYS A 80 9.48 -5.84 -11.57
N ARG A 81 10.25 -6.71 -10.91
CA ARG A 81 9.89 -7.26 -9.60
C ARG A 81 10.60 -6.57 -8.45
N LYS A 82 11.25 -5.44 -8.73
CA LYS A 82 11.95 -4.70 -7.68
C LYS A 82 11.12 -3.51 -7.23
N ILE A 83 11.16 -3.23 -5.95
CA ILE A 83 10.56 -2.03 -5.37
C ILE A 83 11.67 -1.25 -4.71
N PHE A 84 11.91 -0.02 -5.18
CA PHE A 84 12.86 0.89 -4.57
C PHE A 84 12.11 1.80 -3.61
N VAL A 85 12.50 1.79 -2.34
CA VAL A 85 11.91 2.66 -1.33
C VAL A 85 12.65 3.99 -1.37
N ILE A 86 11.98 5.03 -1.84
CA ILE A 86 12.60 6.35 -2.02
C ILE A 86 12.58 7.11 -0.70
N ASP A 87 11.47 7.12 0.01
CA ASP A 87 11.31 7.84 1.27
C ASP A 87 10.81 6.87 2.35
N ARG A 88 11.77 6.19 2.97
CA ARG A 88 11.48 5.18 3.98
C ARG A 88 10.81 5.78 5.22
N GLN A 89 11.20 6.97 5.61
CA GLN A 89 10.63 7.63 6.79
C GLN A 89 9.15 7.93 6.61
N SER A 90 8.78 8.49 5.47
CA SER A 90 7.37 8.77 5.18
C SER A 90 6.54 7.51 5.12
N MET A 91 7.11 6.44 4.56
CA MET A 91 6.42 5.15 4.51
C MET A 91 6.26 4.54 5.90
N ALA A 92 7.29 4.62 6.73
CA ALA A 92 7.23 4.12 8.10
C ALA A 92 6.16 4.85 8.90
N HIS A 93 6.04 6.16 8.72
CA HIS A 93 4.98 6.94 9.36
C HIS A 93 3.60 6.47 8.94
N ARG A 94 3.41 6.19 7.65
CA ARG A 94 2.14 5.68 7.14
C ARG A 94 1.83 4.27 7.67
N GLY A 95 2.85 3.45 7.84
CA GLY A 95 2.69 2.09 8.35
C GLY A 95 2.43 2.00 9.84
N SER A 96 2.66 3.08 10.60
CA SER A 96 2.47 3.09 12.05
C SER A 96 1.08 3.58 12.48
N VAL A 97 0.25 3.96 11.54
CA VAL A 97 -1.10 4.48 11.83
C VAL A 97 -2.15 3.37 11.94
#